data_61dcba44aea26a24dddf400fd3e54806
#
_entry.id   61dcba44aea26a24dddf400fd3e54806
#
_cell.length_a   1.000
_cell.length_b   1.000
_cell.length_c   1.000
_cell.angle_alpha   90.00
_cell.angle_beta   90.00
_cell.angle_gamma   90.00
#
_symmetry.space_group_name_H-M   'P 1'
#
loop_
_entity.id
_entity.type
_entity.pdbx_description
1 polymer ?
#
loop_
_entity_poly.entity_id
_entity_poly.type
_entity_poly.pdbx_seq_one_letter_code
_entity_poly.pdbx_strand_id
1 'polypeptide(L)'
;MGNEIKKDRITTDETLRETASHGSEEYPFSYYYEDIWDFDFHCIDWHWHPEVEFVYVQHGKADFLVGGNRYFLSSGDGIFINSQVIHRFEAEDSAIIPNIVFSPVLLAPQGSLIYSR
;
A
#
# COMPACT_ATOMS: atom_id res chain seq x y z
N MET A 1 -19.04 20.59 -1.05
CA MET A 1 -18.67 20.17 -0.81
C MET A 1 -18.02 19.80 -0.64
N GLY A 2 -17.90 19.62 -0.48
CA GLY A 2 -17.41 19.15 -0.22
C GLY A 2 -16.66 18.73 -0.06
N ASN A 3 -16.35 18.57 -0.44
CA ASN A 3 -15.53 18.17 -0.14
C ASN A 3 -14.63 18.72 0.33
N GLU A 4 -15.05 18.63 0.76
CA GLU A 4 -14.27 19.02 1.56
C GLU A 4 -12.98 18.65 1.46
N ILE A 5 -12.13 19.35 1.85
CA ILE A 5 -10.82 18.91 1.83
C ILE A 5 -10.65 17.92 2.88
N LYS A 6 -10.48 16.72 2.45
CA LYS A 6 -10.38 15.65 3.37
C LYS A 6 -9.01 15.04 3.24
N LYS A 7 -8.26 15.07 4.31
CA LYS A 7 -6.95 14.45 4.31
C LYS A 7 -7.10 12.96 4.54
N ASP A 8 -6.48 12.17 3.70
CA ASP A 8 -6.48 10.73 3.86
C ASP A 8 -5.53 10.31 4.96
N ARG A 9 -5.81 9.19 5.56
CA ARG A 9 -4.93 8.63 6.57
C ARG A 9 -5.16 7.14 6.67
N ILE A 10 -4.11 6.45 7.09
CA ILE A 10 -4.19 5.04 7.41
C ILE A 10 -4.54 4.92 8.88
N THR A 11 -5.50 4.06 9.20
CA THR A 11 -5.82 3.78 10.60
C THR A 11 -5.26 2.42 10.96
N THR A 12 -4.56 2.38 12.08
CA THR A 12 -3.88 1.16 12.51
C THR A 12 -4.20 0.88 13.97
N ASP A 13 -3.99 -0.37 14.37
CA ASP A 13 -4.05 -0.72 15.78
C ASP A 13 -2.67 -0.48 16.41
N GLU A 14 -2.51 -0.89 17.67
CA GLU A 14 -1.28 -0.61 18.42
C GLU A 14 -0.08 -1.38 17.89
N THR A 15 -0.29 -2.39 17.04
CA THR A 15 0.81 -3.12 16.41
C THR A 15 1.12 -2.57 15.03
N LEU A 16 0.46 -1.50 14.63
CA LEU A 16 0.56 -0.88 13.31
C LEU A 16 -0.11 -1.70 12.22
N ARG A 17 -0.93 -2.67 12.60
CA ARG A 17 -1.74 -3.37 11.60
C ARG A 17 -2.85 -2.45 11.14
N GLU A 18 -3.00 -2.33 9.83
CA GLU A 18 -4.07 -1.54 9.26
C GLU A 18 -5.42 -2.15 9.64
N THR A 19 -6.34 -1.33 10.14
CA THR A 19 -7.63 -1.82 10.62
C THR A 19 -8.64 -2.00 9.50
N ALA A 20 -8.40 -1.40 8.34
CA ALA A 20 -9.30 -1.57 7.19
C ALA A 20 -9.08 -2.93 6.56
N SER A 21 -10.16 -3.50 6.03
CA SER A 21 -10.08 -4.73 5.25
C SER A 21 -9.96 -4.39 3.78
N HIS A 22 -9.19 -5.19 3.06
CA HIS A 22 -8.97 -4.99 1.62
C HIS A 22 -9.51 -6.18 0.87
N GLY A 23 -10.70 -6.00 0.30
CA GLY A 23 -11.34 -7.05 -0.45
C GLY A 23 -12.30 -7.87 0.41
N SER A 24 -12.82 -8.90 -0.17
CA SER A 24 -13.78 -9.80 0.47
C SER A 24 -13.59 -11.19 -0.09
N GLU A 25 -14.35 -12.16 0.41
CA GLU A 25 -14.30 -13.52 -0.13
C GLU A 25 -14.62 -13.53 -1.62
N GLU A 26 -15.60 -12.73 -2.00
CA GLU A 26 -16.05 -12.68 -3.39
C GLU A 26 -15.09 -11.88 -4.25
N TYR A 27 -14.55 -10.81 -3.69
CA TYR A 27 -13.61 -9.95 -4.39
C TYR A 27 -12.38 -9.78 -3.50
N PRO A 28 -11.43 -10.73 -3.57
CA PRO A 28 -10.30 -10.73 -2.65
C PRO A 28 -9.20 -9.74 -3.03
N PHE A 29 -9.59 -8.60 -3.56
CA PHE A 29 -8.65 -7.54 -3.90
C PHE A 29 -9.35 -6.19 -3.80
N SER A 30 -8.53 -5.13 -3.68
CA SER A 30 -8.99 -3.74 -3.72
C SER A 30 -8.00 -2.94 -4.54
N TYR A 31 -8.54 -2.01 -5.31
CA TYR A 31 -7.73 -1.14 -6.15
C TYR A 31 -7.83 0.29 -5.61
N TYR A 32 -6.68 0.95 -5.48
CA TYR A 32 -6.61 2.31 -5.00
C TYR A 32 -5.87 3.18 -5.99
N TYR A 33 -6.35 4.41 -6.15
CA TYR A 33 -5.70 5.41 -6.98
C TYR A 33 -5.43 6.59 -6.07
N GLU A 34 -4.18 6.73 -5.64
CA GLU A 34 -3.86 7.63 -4.55
C GLU A 34 -2.71 8.56 -4.93
N ASP A 35 -2.73 9.76 -4.34
CA ASP A 35 -1.60 10.66 -4.37
C ASP A 35 -1.07 10.73 -2.94
N ILE A 36 0.19 10.38 -2.74
CA ILE A 36 0.80 10.40 -1.40
C ILE A 36 0.67 11.79 -0.78
N TRP A 37 0.70 12.81 -1.61
CA TRP A 37 0.62 14.19 -1.14
C TRP A 37 -0.69 14.51 -0.44
N ASP A 38 -1.75 13.75 -0.74
CA ASP A 38 -3.07 13.98 -0.14
C ASP A 38 -3.20 13.43 1.27
N PHE A 39 -2.24 12.64 1.73
CA PHE A 39 -2.28 12.07 3.07
C PHE A 39 -1.71 13.05 4.07
N ASP A 40 -2.08 12.90 5.34
CA ASP A 40 -1.54 13.71 6.43
C ASP A 40 -0.02 13.64 6.40
N PHE A 41 0.62 14.79 6.54
CA PHE A 41 2.08 14.92 6.53
C PHE A 41 2.71 14.41 5.24
N HIS A 42 1.90 14.29 4.17
CA HIS A 42 2.38 13.87 2.84
C HIS A 42 3.08 12.53 2.89
N CYS A 43 2.51 11.62 3.68
CA CYS A 43 3.05 10.27 3.76
C CYS A 43 1.93 9.29 4.10
N ILE A 44 2.12 8.08 3.63
CA ILE A 44 1.28 6.97 4.05
C ILE A 44 2.08 6.26 5.13
N ASP A 45 1.67 6.47 6.37
CA ASP A 45 2.48 6.14 7.54
C ASP A 45 2.63 4.64 7.74
N TRP A 46 3.53 4.26 8.62
CA TRP A 46 3.86 2.87 8.90
C TRP A 46 2.62 2.04 9.18
N HIS A 47 2.48 0.95 8.41
CA HIS A 47 1.39 0.01 8.61
C HIS A 47 1.73 -1.32 7.96
N TRP A 48 0.98 -2.36 8.31
CA TRP A 48 1.08 -3.65 7.66
C TRP A 48 -0.31 -4.27 7.57
N HIS A 49 -0.44 -5.22 6.68
CA HIS A 49 -1.68 -5.96 6.49
C HIS A 49 -1.36 -7.35 5.96
N PRO A 50 -2.29 -8.31 6.13
CA PRO A 50 -2.02 -9.67 5.67
C PRO A 50 -2.05 -9.83 4.15
N GLU A 51 -2.59 -8.86 3.45
CA GLU A 51 -2.64 -8.89 1.99
C GLU A 51 -1.29 -8.55 1.40
N VAL A 52 -1.09 -8.91 0.13
CA VAL A 52 0.06 -8.46 -0.64
C VAL A 52 -0.35 -7.23 -1.43
N GLU A 53 0.63 -6.44 -1.83
CA GLU A 53 0.35 -5.18 -2.49
C GLU A 53 1.31 -4.96 -3.63
N PHE A 54 0.81 -4.44 -4.75
CA PHE A 54 1.67 -3.98 -5.83
C PHE A 54 1.38 -2.50 -6.04
N VAL A 55 2.44 -1.69 -6.04
CA VAL A 55 2.34 -0.25 -6.21
C VAL A 55 3.10 0.15 -7.46
N TYR A 56 2.48 1.00 -8.27
CA TYR A 56 3.09 1.53 -9.49
C TYR A 56 3.19 3.04 -9.34
N VAL A 57 4.34 3.61 -9.69
CA VAL A 57 4.49 5.06 -9.69
C VAL A 57 4.08 5.57 -11.06
N GLN A 58 2.92 6.17 -11.13
CA GLN A 58 2.39 6.70 -12.38
C GLN A 58 2.92 8.10 -12.66
N HIS A 59 3.07 8.90 -11.61
CA HIS A 59 3.51 10.28 -11.73
C HIS A 59 4.32 10.66 -10.51
N GLY A 60 5.42 11.38 -10.72
CA GLY A 60 6.25 11.86 -9.63
C GLY A 60 7.25 10.84 -9.15
N LYS A 61 7.65 10.97 -7.91
CA LYS A 61 8.63 10.09 -7.30
C LYS A 61 8.40 10.04 -5.80
N ALA A 62 8.82 8.96 -5.18
CA ALA A 62 8.56 8.77 -3.77
C ALA A 62 9.58 7.81 -3.17
N ASP A 63 9.72 7.90 -1.85
CA ASP A 63 10.48 6.94 -1.07
C ASP A 63 9.53 5.88 -0.54
N PHE A 64 9.87 4.64 -0.78
CA PHE A 64 9.13 3.50 -0.30
C PHE A 64 10.00 2.77 0.72
N LEU A 65 9.60 2.85 1.98
CA LEU A 65 10.29 2.16 3.06
C LEU A 65 9.54 0.88 3.32
N VAL A 66 10.17 -0.24 2.98
CA VAL A 66 9.51 -1.55 3.00
C VAL A 66 10.40 -2.50 3.79
N GLY A 67 9.88 -2.98 4.92
CA GLY A 67 10.68 -3.76 5.83
C GLY A 67 11.85 -2.93 6.32
N GLY A 68 13.03 -3.41 6.14
CA GLY A 68 14.24 -2.68 6.55
C GLY A 68 14.92 -1.91 5.43
N ASN A 69 14.26 -1.77 4.28
CA ASN A 69 14.89 -1.20 3.11
C ASN A 69 14.19 0.06 2.64
N ARG A 70 14.93 0.92 1.95
CA ARG A 70 14.39 2.13 1.34
C ARG A 70 14.59 2.04 -0.17
N TYR A 71 13.53 2.30 -0.90
CA TYR A 71 13.54 2.30 -2.36
C TYR A 71 13.03 3.64 -2.86
N PHE A 72 13.86 4.36 -3.62
CA PHE A 72 13.45 5.61 -4.23
C PHE A 72 13.01 5.32 -5.65
N LEU A 73 11.72 5.50 -5.92
CA LEU A 73 11.11 5.13 -7.20
C LEU A 73 10.52 6.35 -7.88
N SER A 74 10.52 6.32 -9.19
CA SER A 74 9.96 7.40 -9.99
C SER A 74 9.04 6.83 -11.06
N SER A 75 8.42 7.72 -11.85
CA SER A 75 7.44 7.32 -12.86
C SER A 75 7.93 6.14 -13.68
N GLY A 76 7.11 5.12 -13.77
CA GLY A 76 7.43 3.91 -14.51
C GLY A 76 7.90 2.77 -13.66
N ASP A 77 8.27 3.04 -12.40
CA ASP A 77 8.74 1.99 -11.50
C ASP A 77 7.59 1.40 -10.71
N GLY A 78 7.77 0.16 -10.26
CA GLY A 78 6.80 -0.49 -9.40
C GLY A 78 7.48 -1.24 -8.29
N ILE A 79 6.71 -1.56 -7.25
CA ILE A 79 7.23 -2.32 -6.13
C ILE A 79 6.16 -3.29 -5.64
N PHE A 80 6.61 -4.49 -5.29
CA PHE A 80 5.75 -5.52 -4.72
C PHE A 80 6.04 -5.64 -3.24
N ILE A 81 4.99 -5.55 -2.43
CA ILE A 81 5.12 -5.63 -0.98
C ILE A 81 4.45 -6.90 -0.52
N ASN A 82 5.23 -7.78 0.09
CA ASN A 82 4.72 -9.07 0.51
C ASN A 82 3.80 -8.93 1.72
N SER A 83 3.07 -10.00 1.99
CA SER A 83 2.16 -10.09 3.12
C SER A 83 2.88 -9.78 4.43
N GLN A 84 2.24 -9.00 5.29
CA GLN A 84 2.70 -8.73 6.66
C GLN A 84 4.01 -7.95 6.75
N VAL A 85 4.47 -7.33 5.67
CA VAL A 85 5.68 -6.53 5.72
C VAL A 85 5.28 -5.09 6.01
N ILE A 86 5.88 -4.52 7.06
CA ILE A 86 5.60 -3.15 7.44
C ILE A 86 6.16 -2.19 6.40
N HIS A 87 5.40 -1.16 6.06
CA HIS A 87 5.83 -0.24 5.02
C HIS A 87 5.30 1.16 5.25
N ARG A 88 5.97 2.13 4.61
CA ARG A 88 5.65 3.55 4.68
C ARG A 88 6.07 4.19 3.36
N PHE A 89 5.26 5.10 2.85
CA PHE A 89 5.55 5.82 1.61
C PHE A 89 5.62 7.31 1.90
N GLU A 90 6.63 7.98 1.38
CA GLU A 90 6.83 9.42 1.59
C GLU A 90 7.08 10.11 0.25
N ALA A 91 6.60 11.33 0.12
CA ALA A 91 6.83 12.11 -1.09
C ALA A 91 7.06 13.57 -0.73
N GLU A 92 7.89 14.23 -1.52
CA GLU A 92 8.15 15.67 -1.34
C GLU A 92 7.29 16.52 -2.26
N ASP A 93 6.49 15.87 -3.10
CA ASP A 93 5.61 16.53 -4.03
C ASP A 93 4.55 15.52 -4.41
N SER A 94 3.64 15.91 -5.29
CA SER A 94 2.60 14.99 -5.75
C SER A 94 3.24 13.72 -6.33
N ALA A 95 2.76 12.58 -5.87
CA ALA A 95 3.21 11.29 -6.36
C ALA A 95 2.00 10.38 -6.46
N ILE A 96 1.59 10.10 -7.70
CA ILE A 96 0.39 9.31 -7.95
C ILE A 96 0.79 7.86 -8.05
N ILE A 97 0.23 7.04 -7.16
CA ILE A 97 0.63 5.65 -6.97
C ILE A 97 -0.58 4.71 -7.01
N PRO A 98 -1.09 4.41 -8.20
CA PRO A 98 -2.11 3.37 -8.28
C PRO A 98 -1.58 2.10 -7.64
N ASN A 99 -2.42 1.45 -6.84
CA ASN A 99 -1.98 0.22 -6.20
C ASN A 99 -3.13 -0.76 -6.06
N ILE A 100 -2.77 -2.03 -6.01
CA ILE A 100 -3.74 -3.09 -5.82
C ILE A 100 -3.29 -3.92 -4.62
N VAL A 101 -4.24 -4.16 -3.72
CA VAL A 101 -4.01 -4.93 -2.51
C VAL A 101 -4.87 -6.17 -2.62
N PHE A 102 -4.29 -7.32 -2.47
CA PHE A 102 -5.04 -8.56 -2.74
C PHE A 102 -4.58 -9.69 -1.83
N SER A 103 -5.47 -10.66 -1.67
CA SER A 103 -5.21 -11.81 -0.82
C SER A 103 -4.09 -12.67 -1.42
N PRO A 104 -3.19 -13.19 -0.58
CA PRO A 104 -2.14 -14.10 -1.09
C PRO A 104 -2.69 -15.32 -1.81
N VAL A 105 -3.93 -15.69 -1.54
CA VAL A 105 -4.53 -16.86 -2.18
C VAL A 105 -4.64 -16.68 -3.69
N LEU A 106 -4.64 -15.42 -4.17
CA LEU A 106 -4.65 -15.16 -5.60
C LEU A 106 -3.34 -15.49 -6.28
N LEU A 107 -2.26 -15.57 -5.52
CA LEU A 107 -0.94 -15.87 -6.07
C LEU A 107 -0.71 -17.36 -6.20
N ALA A 108 -1.28 -18.15 -5.31
CA ALA A 108 -1.02 -19.57 -5.30
C ALA A 108 -2.14 -20.29 -4.59
N PRO A 109 -2.41 -21.53 -4.98
CA PRO A 109 -3.42 -22.32 -4.28
C PRO A 109 -3.00 -22.54 -2.83
N GLN A 110 -3.99 -22.80 -2.02
CA GLN A 110 -3.77 -23.11 -0.63
C GLN A 110 -2.82 -24.29 -0.51
N GLY A 111 -1.87 -24.20 0.38
CA GLY A 111 -0.90 -25.23 0.61
C GLY A 111 0.37 -25.11 -0.20
N SER A 112 0.46 -24.11 -1.08
CA SER A 112 1.68 -23.93 -1.86
C SER A 112 2.75 -23.32 -0.95
N LEU A 113 4.01 -23.44 -1.37
CA LEU A 113 5.12 -22.88 -0.63
C LEU A 113 5.08 -21.36 -0.59
N ILE A 114 4.60 -20.74 -1.64
CA ILE A 114 4.46 -19.29 -1.65
C ILE A 114 3.50 -18.84 -0.57
N TYR A 115 2.42 -19.57 -0.42
CA TYR A 115 1.40 -19.18 0.51
C TYR A 115 1.84 -19.34 1.96
N SER A 116 2.70 -20.29 2.23
CA SER A 116 3.12 -20.57 3.60
C SER A 116 4.30 -19.72 4.06
N ARG A 117 4.72 -18.79 3.27
CA ARG A 117 5.85 -17.92 3.63
C ARG A 117 5.42 -16.72 4.46
#